data_02eeefb29e9944dc535c530c0f038ddc
#
_entry.id   02eeefb29e9944dc535c530c0f038ddc
#
_cell.length_a   1.000
_cell.length_b   1.000
_cell.length_c   1.000
_cell.angle_alpha   90.00
_cell.angle_beta   90.00
_cell.angle_gamma   90.00
#
_symmetry.space_group_name_H-M   'P 1'
#
loop_
_entity.id
_entity.type
_entity.pdbx_description
1 polymer ?
#
loop_
_entity_poly.entity_id
_entity_poly.type
_entity_poly.pdbx_seq_one_letter_code
_entity_poly.pdbx_strand_id
1 'polypeptide(L)'
;MNLKPFNLELALQGAQVVSRCGEKVRIIDTARKGERSLVALHERAYRDDEVCFSHFPNGAWKEGEESDNDLFLVAKKVTYWYCVYRTALGDLLSADPGIYESREAFEKQTPLATILKEHSIEVEV
;
A
#
# COMPACT_ATOMS: atom_id res chain seq x y z
N MET A 1 11.90 3.89 -2.76
CA MET A 1 10.82 3.11 -2.13
C MET A 1 10.59 3.65 -0.72
N ASN A 2 9.39 4.06 -0.41
CA ASN A 2 9.06 4.56 0.92
C ASN A 2 8.65 3.41 1.82
N LEU A 3 9.39 3.20 2.90
CA LEU A 3 9.13 2.15 3.86
C LEU A 3 8.34 2.69 5.04
N LYS A 4 7.34 1.92 5.48
CA LYS A 4 6.55 2.17 6.69
C LYS A 4 6.92 1.13 7.75
N PRO A 5 6.78 1.45 9.05
CA PRO A 5 6.95 0.44 10.09
C PRO A 5 6.09 -0.79 9.82
N PHE A 6 6.63 -1.97 10.14
CA PHE A 6 5.91 -3.22 9.95
C PHE A 6 4.66 -3.27 10.83
N ASN A 7 3.56 -3.72 10.24
CA ASN A 7 2.30 -3.98 10.94
C ASN A 7 1.75 -5.32 10.45
N LEU A 8 1.65 -6.29 11.34
CA LEU A 8 1.24 -7.64 10.98
C LEU A 8 -0.19 -7.69 10.42
N GLU A 9 -1.12 -6.93 11.00
CA GLU A 9 -2.51 -6.91 10.54
C GLU A 9 -2.61 -6.43 9.10
N LEU A 10 -1.91 -5.35 8.76
CA LEU A 10 -1.89 -4.81 7.40
C LEU A 10 -1.21 -5.79 6.43
N ALA A 11 -0.14 -6.46 6.87
CA ALA A 11 0.53 -7.46 6.06
C ALA A 11 -0.40 -8.63 5.73
N LEU A 12 -1.19 -9.10 6.71
CA LEU A 12 -2.16 -10.17 6.51
C LEU A 12 -3.34 -9.74 5.63
N GLN A 13 -3.63 -8.45 5.55
CA GLN A 13 -4.65 -7.89 4.67
C GLN A 13 -4.17 -7.70 3.22
N GLY A 14 -2.92 -8.03 2.94
CA GLY A 14 -2.36 -7.97 1.59
C GLY A 14 -1.38 -6.83 1.32
N ALA A 15 -0.99 -6.06 2.35
CA ALA A 15 0.05 -5.05 2.19
C ALA A 15 1.39 -5.71 1.80
N GLN A 16 2.13 -5.06 0.92
CA GLN A 16 3.41 -5.57 0.48
C GLN A 16 4.45 -5.45 1.58
N VAL A 17 5.12 -6.56 1.90
CA VAL A 17 6.18 -6.64 2.90
C VAL A 17 7.54 -6.72 2.19
N VAL A 18 8.50 -5.98 2.70
CA VAL A 18 9.89 -6.01 2.23
C VAL A 18 10.84 -6.04 3.42
N SER A 19 12.06 -6.52 3.19
CA SER A 19 13.14 -6.40 4.17
C SER A 19 13.74 -5.00 4.13
N ARG A 20 14.56 -4.66 5.14
CA ARG A 20 15.28 -3.38 5.18
C ARG A 20 16.12 -3.15 3.93
N CYS A 21 16.71 -4.20 3.37
CA CYS A 21 17.50 -4.11 2.14
C CYS A 21 16.68 -4.15 0.85
N GLY A 22 15.34 -4.17 0.94
CA GLY A 22 14.45 -4.08 -0.22
C GLY A 22 14.04 -5.41 -0.85
N GLU A 23 14.40 -6.53 -0.27
CA GLU A 23 13.97 -7.84 -0.76
C GLU A 23 12.48 -8.05 -0.50
N LYS A 24 11.77 -8.62 -1.46
CA LYS A 24 10.36 -8.99 -1.29
C LYS A 24 10.22 -10.10 -0.26
N VAL A 25 9.25 -9.98 0.61
CA VAL A 25 9.01 -10.91 1.69
C VAL A 25 7.57 -11.41 1.63
N ARG A 26 7.42 -12.72 1.82
CA ARG A 26 6.10 -13.37 1.89
C ARG A 26 5.94 -14.03 3.26
N ILE A 27 4.90 -13.67 3.99
CA ILE A 27 4.60 -14.27 5.28
C ILE A 27 3.89 -15.60 5.07
N ILE A 28 4.40 -16.66 5.68
CA ILE A 28 3.86 -18.03 5.54
C ILE A 28 3.23 -18.58 6.81
N ASP A 29 3.67 -18.14 7.99
CA ASP A 29 3.10 -18.56 9.26
C ASP A 29 3.28 -17.49 10.32
N THR A 30 2.30 -17.37 11.21
CA THR A 30 2.29 -16.40 12.32
C THR A 30 2.23 -17.08 13.68
N ALA A 31 2.16 -18.39 13.72
CA ALA A 31 1.90 -19.16 14.92
C ALA A 31 3.01 -20.16 15.28
N ARG A 32 4.24 -19.93 14.81
CA ARG A 32 5.39 -20.74 15.20
C ARG A 32 5.60 -20.60 16.70
N LYS A 33 5.88 -21.71 17.38
CA LYS A 33 6.18 -21.70 18.80
C LYS A 33 7.49 -20.96 19.09
N GLY A 34 7.50 -20.13 20.12
CA GLY A 34 8.65 -19.35 20.55
C GLY A 34 8.45 -17.85 20.32
N GLU A 35 9.44 -17.06 20.68
CA GLU A 35 9.40 -15.60 20.57
C GLU A 35 9.36 -15.12 19.12
N ARG A 36 10.03 -15.83 18.22
CA ARG A 36 10.03 -15.55 16.77
C ARG A 36 8.92 -16.36 16.10
N SER A 37 7.69 -15.96 16.37
CA SER A 37 6.51 -16.66 15.88
C SER A 37 6.17 -16.40 14.41
N LEU A 38 6.73 -15.34 13.81
CA LEU A 38 6.48 -14.94 12.44
C LEU A 38 7.50 -15.59 11.50
N VAL A 39 7.02 -16.43 10.59
CA VAL A 39 7.88 -17.11 9.61
C VAL A 39 7.64 -16.49 8.23
N ALA A 40 8.72 -16.11 7.57
CA ALA A 40 8.68 -15.43 6.29
C ALA A 40 9.72 -15.95 5.31
N LEU A 41 9.40 -15.89 4.01
CA LEU A 41 10.31 -16.18 2.93
C LEU A 41 10.78 -14.88 2.30
N HIS A 42 12.10 -14.69 2.24
CA HIS A 42 12.75 -13.56 1.62
C HIS A 42 13.27 -13.94 0.23
N GLU A 43 12.87 -13.22 -0.80
CA GLU A 43 13.41 -13.38 -2.15
C GLU A 43 14.82 -12.78 -2.21
N ARG A 44 15.80 -13.57 -2.63
CA ARG A 44 17.18 -13.08 -2.82
C ARG A 44 17.36 -12.45 -4.19
N ALA A 45 17.89 -11.22 -4.21
CA ALA A 45 18.10 -10.47 -5.45
C ALA A 45 19.17 -11.09 -6.37
N TYR A 46 20.10 -11.88 -5.82
CA TYR A 46 21.22 -12.47 -6.58
C TYR A 46 20.97 -13.91 -6.98
N ARG A 47 19.90 -14.52 -6.49
CA ARG A 47 19.60 -15.92 -6.69
C ARG A 47 18.12 -16.06 -7.00
N ASP A 48 17.80 -17.03 -7.82
CA ASP A 48 16.42 -17.39 -8.11
C ASP A 48 15.90 -18.34 -7.01
N ASP A 49 16.07 -17.95 -5.75
CA ASP A 49 15.64 -18.73 -4.60
C ASP A 49 15.06 -17.83 -3.48
N GLU A 50 14.48 -18.47 -2.48
CA GLU A 50 13.95 -17.82 -1.31
C GLU A 50 14.63 -18.39 -0.06
N VAL A 51 14.84 -17.53 0.95
CA VAL A 51 15.40 -17.93 2.25
C VAL A 51 14.34 -17.74 3.32
N CYS A 52 14.18 -18.75 4.17
CA CYS A 52 13.24 -18.74 5.27
C CYS A 52 13.87 -18.13 6.52
N PHE A 53 13.23 -17.10 7.08
CA PHE A 53 13.62 -16.49 8.35
C PHE A 53 12.45 -16.46 9.32
N SER A 54 12.78 -16.57 10.62
CA SER A 54 11.80 -16.35 11.68
C SER A 54 12.02 -14.96 12.30
N HIS A 55 10.92 -14.26 12.56
CA HIS A 55 10.93 -12.89 13.07
C HIS A 55 10.08 -12.78 14.34
N PHE A 56 10.35 -11.76 15.15
CA PHE A 56 9.41 -11.35 16.19
C PHE A 56 8.12 -10.82 15.57
N PRO A 57 6.99 -10.81 16.29
CA PRO A 57 5.72 -10.33 15.74
C PRO A 57 5.75 -8.87 15.24
N ASN A 58 6.67 -8.05 15.74
CA ASN A 58 6.87 -6.67 15.28
C ASN A 58 7.70 -6.56 13.98
N GLY A 59 8.12 -7.68 13.41
CA GLY A 59 8.92 -7.72 12.19
C GLY A 59 10.43 -7.69 12.40
N ALA A 60 10.91 -7.50 13.63
CA ALA A 60 12.35 -7.51 13.92
C ALA A 60 12.94 -8.91 13.80
N TRP A 61 14.13 -9.02 13.22
CA TRP A 61 14.85 -10.28 13.15
C TRP A 61 15.63 -10.58 14.44
N LYS A 62 16.17 -9.54 15.08
CA LYS A 62 16.81 -9.59 16.40
C LYS A 62 16.20 -8.54 17.33
N GLU A 63 15.99 -8.91 18.58
CA GLU A 63 15.49 -7.99 19.57
C GLU A 63 16.53 -6.91 19.91
N GLY A 64 16.12 -5.64 19.82
CA GLY A 64 16.95 -4.49 20.19
C GLY A 64 18.08 -4.16 19.21
N GLU A 65 18.19 -4.85 18.09
CA GLU A 65 19.22 -4.60 17.07
C GLU A 65 18.59 -4.38 15.69
N GLU A 66 19.13 -3.44 14.93
CA GLU A 66 18.76 -3.26 13.53
C GLU A 66 19.41 -4.36 12.69
N SER A 67 18.66 -4.89 11.72
CA SER A 67 19.13 -5.91 10.78
C SER A 67 18.57 -5.67 9.39
N ASP A 68 19.34 -6.05 8.37
CA ASP A 68 18.89 -6.03 6.98
C ASP A 68 17.70 -6.97 6.74
N ASN A 69 17.48 -7.92 7.64
CA ASN A 69 16.35 -8.86 7.58
C ASN A 69 15.10 -8.34 8.28
N ASP A 70 15.12 -7.17 8.92
CA ASP A 70 13.94 -6.57 9.53
C ASP A 70 12.88 -6.30 8.48
N LEU A 71 11.62 -6.53 8.85
CA LEU A 71 10.48 -6.36 7.95
C LEU A 71 9.91 -4.94 8.00
N PHE A 72 9.47 -4.48 6.85
CA PHE A 72 8.79 -3.20 6.66
C PHE A 72 7.63 -3.37 5.70
N LEU A 73 6.72 -2.40 5.69
CA LEU A 73 5.68 -2.30 4.67
C LEU A 73 6.08 -1.27 3.62
N VAL A 74 5.65 -1.49 2.39
CA VAL A 74 5.80 -0.50 1.32
C VAL A 74 4.61 0.44 1.36
N ALA A 75 4.88 1.74 1.42
CA ALA A 75 3.84 2.76 1.31
C ALA A 75 3.25 2.73 -0.10
N LYS A 76 1.92 2.66 -0.20
CA LYS A 76 1.20 2.75 -1.47
C LYS A 76 0.85 4.19 -1.77
N LYS A 77 1.01 4.59 -3.04
CA LYS A 77 0.48 5.84 -3.55
C LYS A 77 -0.85 5.57 -4.22
N VAL A 78 -1.88 6.31 -3.80
CA VAL A 78 -3.20 6.25 -4.41
C VAL A 78 -3.48 7.62 -5.01
N THR A 79 -3.91 7.63 -6.27
CA THR A 79 -4.29 8.85 -6.96
C THR A 79 -5.81 9.01 -6.89
N TYR A 80 -6.25 10.14 -6.35
CA TYR A 80 -7.66 10.51 -6.32
C TYR A 80 -7.93 11.58 -7.36
N TRP A 81 -9.00 11.37 -8.14
CA TRP A 81 -9.47 12.32 -9.13
C TRP A 81 -10.64 13.12 -8.58
N TYR A 82 -10.67 14.42 -8.86
CA TYR A 82 -11.79 15.29 -8.52
C TYR A 82 -11.92 16.42 -9.53
N CYS A 83 -13.11 17.03 -9.59
CA CYS A 83 -13.34 18.13 -10.53
C CYS A 83 -14.35 19.13 -9.99
N VAL A 84 -14.33 20.33 -10.59
CA VAL A 84 -15.41 21.31 -10.49
C VAL A 84 -16.18 21.25 -11.81
N TYR A 85 -17.50 21.13 -11.75
CA TYR A 85 -18.32 20.95 -12.93
C TYR A 85 -19.63 21.76 -12.84
N ARG A 86 -20.24 21.99 -13.98
CA ARG A 86 -21.54 22.65 -14.11
C ARG A 86 -22.56 21.63 -14.59
N THR A 87 -23.72 21.57 -13.92
CA THR A 87 -24.82 20.74 -14.35
C THR A 87 -25.54 21.34 -15.56
N ALA A 88 -26.39 20.56 -16.22
CA ALA A 88 -27.19 21.01 -17.33
C ALA A 88 -28.17 22.16 -16.92
N LEU A 89 -28.49 22.28 -15.64
CA LEU A 89 -29.33 23.36 -15.09
C LEU A 89 -28.53 24.61 -14.70
N GLY A 90 -27.19 24.58 -14.84
CA GLY A 90 -26.32 25.70 -14.55
C GLY A 90 -25.77 25.73 -13.14
N ASP A 91 -26.02 24.72 -12.30
CA ASP A 91 -25.45 24.63 -10.96
C ASP A 91 -23.99 24.34 -10.97
N LEU A 92 -23.21 25.05 -10.17
CA LEU A 92 -21.79 24.83 -9.99
C LEU A 92 -21.56 23.91 -8.81
N LEU A 93 -20.96 22.74 -9.06
CA LEU A 93 -20.74 21.69 -8.06
C LEU A 93 -19.30 21.19 -8.13
N SER A 94 -18.87 20.49 -7.08
CA SER A 94 -17.58 19.79 -7.05
C SER A 94 -17.78 18.32 -6.76
N ALA A 95 -17.01 17.48 -7.46
CA ALA A 95 -16.88 16.06 -7.16
C ALA A 95 -15.71 15.90 -6.19
N ASP A 96 -15.98 15.40 -4.98
CA ASP A 96 -14.97 15.23 -3.95
C ASP A 96 -13.97 14.14 -4.33
N PRO A 97 -12.70 14.27 -3.87
CA PRO A 97 -11.69 13.25 -4.12
C PRO A 97 -12.13 11.87 -3.63
N GLY A 98 -11.91 10.85 -4.46
CA GLY A 98 -12.22 9.46 -4.12
C GLY A 98 -13.62 8.98 -4.48
N ILE A 99 -14.55 9.86 -4.93
CA ILE A 99 -15.87 9.45 -5.40
C ILE A 99 -15.77 8.82 -6.79
N TYR A 100 -14.95 9.40 -7.65
CA TYR A 100 -14.71 8.89 -9.00
C TYR A 100 -13.24 8.54 -9.19
N GLU A 101 -12.97 7.41 -9.82
CA GLU A 101 -11.61 6.95 -10.09
C GLU A 101 -10.94 7.73 -11.23
N SER A 102 -11.74 8.24 -12.16
CA SER A 102 -11.25 8.94 -13.34
C SER A 102 -12.31 9.86 -13.93
N ARG A 103 -11.89 10.70 -14.87
CA ARG A 103 -12.79 11.52 -15.67
C ARG A 103 -13.83 10.69 -16.40
N GLU A 104 -13.43 9.55 -16.96
CA GLU A 104 -14.34 8.65 -17.68
C GLU A 104 -15.45 8.11 -16.79
N ALA A 105 -15.13 7.71 -15.55
CA ALA A 105 -16.12 7.24 -14.58
C ALA A 105 -17.11 8.35 -14.23
N PHE A 106 -16.64 9.59 -14.07
CA PHE A 106 -17.48 10.75 -13.82
C PHE A 106 -18.44 11.03 -14.99
N GLU A 107 -17.93 11.06 -16.22
CA GLU A 107 -18.70 11.32 -17.43
C GLU A 107 -19.80 10.29 -17.66
N LYS A 108 -19.54 9.05 -17.27
CA LYS A 108 -20.50 7.93 -17.38
C LYS A 108 -21.72 8.14 -16.48
N GLN A 109 -21.52 8.67 -15.25
CA GLN A 109 -22.60 8.88 -14.28
C GLN A 109 -23.26 10.24 -14.41
N THR A 110 -22.58 11.21 -15.01
CA THR A 110 -23.08 12.57 -15.16
C THR A 110 -22.86 13.07 -16.60
N PRO A 111 -23.55 12.45 -17.59
CA PRO A 111 -23.28 12.72 -19.01
C PRO A 111 -23.62 14.14 -19.47
N LEU A 112 -24.46 14.87 -18.74
CA LEU A 112 -24.85 16.24 -19.06
C LEU A 112 -24.05 17.31 -18.32
N ALA A 113 -23.09 16.89 -17.47
CA ALA A 113 -22.25 17.83 -16.74
C ALA A 113 -21.08 18.32 -17.62
N THR A 114 -20.71 19.58 -17.43
CA THR A 114 -19.54 20.18 -18.08
C THR A 114 -18.43 20.33 -17.05
N ILE A 115 -17.32 19.66 -17.27
CA ILE A 115 -16.14 19.77 -16.40
C ILE A 115 -15.46 21.11 -16.67
N LEU A 116 -15.36 21.97 -15.65
CA LEU A 116 -14.70 23.27 -15.73
C LEU A 116 -13.24 23.20 -15.33
N LYS A 117 -12.93 22.36 -14.35
CA LYS A 117 -11.57 22.18 -13.84
C LYS A 117 -11.44 20.78 -13.25
N GLU A 118 -10.38 20.08 -13.60
CA GLU A 118 -10.08 18.76 -13.05
C GLU A 118 -8.71 18.74 -12.37
N HIS A 119 -8.58 17.92 -11.34
CA HIS A 119 -7.37 17.75 -10.57
C HIS A 119 -7.18 16.30 -10.18
N SER A 120 -5.94 15.93 -9.93
CA SER A 120 -5.62 14.67 -9.26
C SER A 120 -4.67 14.93 -8.09
N ILE A 121 -4.81 14.16 -7.03
CA ILE A 121 -3.91 14.19 -5.89
C ILE A 121 -3.40 12.79 -5.60
N GLU A 122 -2.11 12.68 -5.28
CA GLU A 122 -1.50 11.44 -4.82
C GLU A 122 -1.43 11.45 -3.29
N VAL A 123 -1.88 10.36 -2.67
CA VAL A 123 -1.85 10.18 -1.22
C VAL A 123 -1.11 8.89 -0.91
N GLU A 124 -0.17 8.92 0.02
CA GLU A 124 0.46 7.72 0.56
C GLU A 124 -0.43 7.10 1.64
N VAL A 125 -0.68 5.82 1.50
CA VAL A 125 -1.48 5.02 2.45
C VAL A 125 -0.75 3.81 2.95
#